data_e05ab2b437412430eadd3a0611dbb2b7
#
_entry.id   e05ab2b437412430eadd3a0611dbb2b7
#
_cell.length_a   1.000
_cell.length_b   1.000
_cell.length_c   1.000
_cell.angle_alpha   90.00
_cell.angle_beta   90.00
_cell.angle_gamma   90.00
#
_symmetry.space_group_name_H-M   'P 1'
#
loop_
_entity.id
_entity.type
_entity.pdbx_description
1 polymer ?
#
loop_
_entity_poly.entity_id
_entity_poly.type
_entity_poly.pdbx_seq_one_letter_code
_entity_poly.pdbx_strand_id
1 'polypeptide(L)'
;MPSTPAVVLHDLTFSWPDGATPIAGVSGAFTAGRTGLVGLNGTGKSTLLRLVAGRLAPTTGAVAVTGTTDYLPQRVTLDTDATVADLLGVRRVIDAVRAIADGDFRPELFDVVGADGWDLEERAVAALAAADVLAGSPAGSPGGGVLDRRVGTLSGGEAVLTAVTGVRLRGADVALLDEPTNNLDGAARERLHELVRTWRGALVVVSHDRELLELVDSTAELRTGSLTTFGGTYGQYEEWVAVQQEAARSALRDAEQTLRREKRQRIETQERIAHSERQGRKDAADRKYVEAVINDRRNAAQKSQGSRRGAAADAEARARAAVATAGRAVRDDDRIVVDLPDPDVPAGRRLAVLRGTDGRETVLAGPVRVALTGPNGVGKTTLLEQLVGAGAPGPDVVGSVGAGSDGVTRASAQRLTDRVGYLPQRLDGLDDAATVLDEVRRGAPHVPPGELRNRLARFLVRGDQVDRPVRTLSGGERFRVALTGVLLADPPAQLLVLDEPTNNLDLASTDQLVQALSFYRGGLMVVSHDRGFLDRIGLTAELALGTGGALTEVAR
;
A
#
# COMPACT_ATOMS: atom_id res chain seq x y z
N MET A 1 -5.20 -17.93 -27.52
CA MET A 1 -4.23 -19.02 -27.31
C MET A 1 -3.71 -18.91 -25.88
N PRO A 2 -3.47 -20.00 -25.14
CA PRO A 2 -2.82 -19.88 -23.83
C PRO A 2 -1.43 -19.25 -24.05
N SER A 3 -1.18 -18.13 -23.38
CA SER A 3 0.11 -17.45 -23.43
C SER A 3 1.17 -18.32 -22.74
N THR A 4 2.31 -18.50 -23.37
CA THR A 4 3.43 -19.25 -22.78
C THR A 4 3.88 -18.53 -21.50
N PRO A 5 4.03 -19.23 -20.36
CA PRO A 5 4.49 -18.60 -19.13
C PRO A 5 5.93 -18.14 -19.27
N ALA A 6 6.19 -16.89 -18.91
CA ALA A 6 7.53 -16.32 -18.86
C ALA A 6 8.26 -16.68 -17.56
N VAL A 7 7.51 -16.83 -16.47
CA VAL A 7 8.01 -17.24 -15.13
C VAL A 7 7.05 -18.27 -14.55
N VAL A 8 7.59 -19.35 -13.98
CA VAL A 8 6.82 -20.38 -13.27
C VAL A 8 7.41 -20.59 -11.89
N LEU A 9 6.54 -20.58 -10.87
CA LEU A 9 6.87 -20.80 -9.46
C LEU A 9 6.31 -22.16 -9.03
N HIS A 10 7.17 -23.01 -8.44
CA HIS A 10 6.80 -24.32 -7.92
C HIS A 10 7.09 -24.43 -6.44
N ASP A 11 6.04 -24.45 -5.61
CA ASP A 11 6.09 -24.65 -4.15
C ASP A 11 7.20 -23.81 -3.47
N LEU A 12 7.28 -22.55 -3.91
CA LEU A 12 8.38 -21.66 -3.60
C LEU A 12 8.30 -21.20 -2.14
N THR A 13 9.36 -21.46 -1.38
CA THR A 13 9.50 -21.00 0.01
C THR A 13 10.84 -20.28 0.17
N PHE A 14 10.79 -19.16 0.89
CA PHE A 14 11.98 -18.42 1.28
C PHE A 14 11.85 -17.94 2.72
N SER A 15 12.91 -18.20 3.53
CA SER A 15 13.00 -17.74 4.91
C SER A 15 14.28 -16.93 5.10
N TRP A 16 14.15 -15.82 5.79
CA TRP A 16 15.28 -15.01 6.23
C TRP A 16 16.03 -15.67 7.41
N PRO A 17 17.29 -15.31 7.66
CA PRO A 17 18.06 -15.87 8.79
C PRO A 17 17.46 -15.57 10.17
N ASP A 18 16.64 -14.53 10.31
CA ASP A 18 15.89 -14.18 11.52
C ASP A 18 14.64 -15.02 11.76
N GLY A 19 14.35 -15.97 10.85
CA GLY A 19 13.20 -16.86 10.90
C GLY A 19 11.94 -16.34 10.22
N ALA A 20 11.91 -15.11 9.73
CA ALA A 20 10.77 -14.59 8.97
C ALA A 20 10.64 -15.31 7.62
N THR A 21 9.45 -15.80 7.30
CA THR A 21 9.15 -16.56 6.06
C THR A 21 8.12 -15.80 5.23
N PRO A 22 8.52 -14.79 4.45
CA PRO A 22 7.59 -13.98 3.65
C PRO A 22 6.98 -14.76 2.47
N ILE A 23 7.66 -15.79 1.97
CA ILE A 23 7.19 -16.66 0.89
C ILE A 23 7.13 -18.09 1.43
N ALA A 24 5.93 -18.70 1.45
CA ALA A 24 5.70 -20.02 2.00
C ALA A 24 4.81 -20.86 1.07
N GLY A 25 5.40 -21.81 0.34
CA GLY A 25 4.70 -22.75 -0.53
C GLY A 25 3.96 -22.10 -1.71
N VAL A 26 4.50 -21.00 -2.25
CA VAL A 26 3.84 -20.25 -3.33
C VAL A 26 4.05 -20.93 -4.67
N SER A 27 2.95 -21.23 -5.37
CA SER A 27 2.94 -21.72 -6.75
C SER A 27 2.11 -20.79 -7.63
N GLY A 28 2.55 -20.62 -8.89
CA GLY A 28 1.87 -19.77 -9.86
C GLY A 28 2.73 -19.47 -11.06
N ALA A 29 2.24 -18.59 -11.94
CA ALA A 29 3.00 -18.20 -13.13
C ALA A 29 2.71 -16.75 -13.52
N PHE A 30 3.71 -16.09 -14.13
CA PHE A 30 3.53 -14.85 -14.87
C PHE A 30 3.66 -15.15 -16.36
N THR A 31 2.71 -14.64 -17.13
CA THR A 31 2.66 -14.83 -18.59
C THR A 31 3.39 -13.70 -19.31
N ALA A 32 3.61 -13.88 -20.63
CA ALA A 32 4.05 -12.78 -21.48
C ALA A 32 3.03 -11.62 -21.42
N GLY A 33 3.53 -10.37 -21.51
CA GLY A 33 2.75 -9.16 -21.33
C GLY A 33 3.02 -8.49 -19.99
N ARG A 34 2.22 -7.51 -19.63
CA ARG A 34 2.40 -6.68 -18.44
C ARG A 34 1.57 -7.24 -17.30
N THR A 35 2.20 -7.56 -16.19
CA THR A 35 1.54 -8.05 -14.97
C THR A 35 1.78 -7.09 -13.82
N GLY A 36 0.69 -6.59 -13.21
CA GLY A 36 0.73 -5.86 -11.96
C GLY A 36 0.75 -6.83 -10.78
N LEU A 37 1.80 -6.77 -9.95
CA LEU A 37 1.89 -7.60 -8.74
C LEU A 37 1.47 -6.77 -7.53
N VAL A 38 0.34 -7.12 -6.95
CA VAL A 38 -0.28 -6.44 -5.80
C VAL A 38 -0.30 -7.34 -4.55
N GLY A 39 -0.59 -6.75 -3.40
CA GLY A 39 -0.68 -7.44 -2.11
C GLY A 39 -0.30 -6.51 -0.96
N LEU A 40 -0.62 -6.89 0.27
CA LEU A 40 -0.32 -6.10 1.46
C LEU A 40 1.18 -5.86 1.63
N ASN A 41 1.55 -4.81 2.33
CA ASN A 41 2.95 -4.57 2.69
C ASN A 41 3.46 -5.70 3.59
N GLY A 42 4.70 -6.13 3.33
CA GLY A 42 5.30 -7.25 4.07
C GLY A 42 4.95 -8.66 3.56
N THR A 43 4.08 -8.82 2.56
CA THR A 43 3.74 -10.15 1.99
C THR A 43 4.86 -10.78 1.17
N GLY A 44 5.97 -10.07 0.95
CA GLY A 44 7.12 -10.63 0.23
C GLY A 44 7.17 -10.30 -1.27
N LYS A 45 6.44 -9.28 -1.76
CA LYS A 45 6.47 -8.88 -3.19
C LYS A 45 7.89 -8.64 -3.70
N SER A 46 8.65 -7.76 -3.04
CA SER A 46 10.06 -7.50 -3.40
C SER A 46 10.95 -8.72 -3.25
N THR A 47 10.69 -9.57 -2.26
CA THR A 47 11.40 -10.84 -2.07
C THR A 47 11.13 -11.78 -3.24
N LEU A 48 9.89 -11.89 -3.68
CA LEU A 48 9.49 -12.69 -4.84
C LEU A 48 10.20 -12.20 -6.11
N LEU A 49 10.22 -10.87 -6.38
CA LEU A 49 10.94 -10.33 -7.53
C LEU A 49 12.44 -10.65 -7.47
N ARG A 50 13.07 -10.57 -6.29
CA ARG A 50 14.50 -10.92 -6.13
C ARG A 50 14.78 -12.41 -6.34
N LEU A 51 13.84 -13.29 -5.95
CA LEU A 51 13.92 -14.73 -6.22
C LEU A 51 13.81 -15.01 -7.72
N VAL A 52 12.85 -14.36 -8.42
CA VAL A 52 12.69 -14.46 -9.87
C VAL A 52 13.90 -13.93 -10.61
N ALA A 53 14.50 -12.83 -10.13
CA ALA A 53 15.73 -12.25 -10.68
C ALA A 53 17.00 -13.05 -10.37
N GLY A 54 16.91 -14.17 -9.64
CA GLY A 54 18.07 -14.97 -9.22
C GLY A 54 19.01 -14.28 -8.22
N ARG A 55 18.56 -13.17 -7.59
CA ARG A 55 19.33 -12.44 -6.57
C ARG A 55 19.23 -13.05 -5.17
N LEU A 56 18.25 -13.92 -4.96
CA LEU A 56 18.08 -14.73 -3.78
C LEU A 56 17.86 -16.19 -4.22
N ALA A 57 18.40 -17.12 -3.44
CA ALA A 57 18.15 -18.54 -3.64
C ALA A 57 16.93 -18.96 -2.79
N PRO A 58 15.96 -19.72 -3.32
CA PRO A 58 14.85 -20.22 -2.54
C PRO A 58 15.32 -21.19 -1.45
N THR A 59 14.63 -21.23 -0.31
CA THR A 59 14.86 -22.23 0.74
C THR A 59 14.37 -23.60 0.29
N THR A 60 13.20 -23.66 -0.33
CA THR A 60 12.65 -24.86 -0.99
C THR A 60 11.84 -24.45 -2.22
N GLY A 61 11.55 -25.40 -3.10
CA GLY A 61 10.85 -25.15 -4.34
C GLY A 61 11.76 -24.65 -5.44
N ALA A 62 11.19 -24.13 -6.53
CA ALA A 62 11.96 -23.68 -7.69
C ALA A 62 11.28 -22.50 -8.41
N VAL A 63 12.10 -21.68 -9.05
CA VAL A 63 11.69 -20.65 -10.01
C VAL A 63 12.26 -21.02 -11.37
N ALA A 64 11.40 -21.16 -12.38
CA ALA A 64 11.80 -21.32 -13.76
C ALA A 64 11.48 -20.04 -14.55
N VAL A 65 12.50 -19.48 -15.20
CA VAL A 65 12.35 -18.28 -16.04
C VAL A 65 12.73 -18.64 -17.48
N THR A 66 11.91 -18.18 -18.43
CA THR A 66 12.20 -18.33 -19.85
C THR A 66 13.02 -17.13 -20.32
N GLY A 67 14.30 -17.36 -20.62
CA GLY A 67 15.23 -16.32 -21.07
C GLY A 67 15.93 -15.56 -19.94
N THR A 68 16.25 -14.31 -20.20
CA THR A 68 17.01 -13.40 -19.31
C THR A 68 16.10 -12.55 -18.44
N THR A 69 16.57 -12.18 -17.24
CA THR A 69 15.83 -11.29 -16.33
C THR A 69 16.59 -10.00 -16.09
N ASP A 70 15.85 -8.90 -15.96
CA ASP A 70 16.37 -7.63 -15.47
C ASP A 70 15.51 -7.10 -14.32
N TYR A 71 16.13 -6.57 -13.28
CA TYR A 71 15.44 -6.18 -12.05
C TYR A 71 15.81 -4.77 -11.62
N LEU A 72 14.83 -3.92 -11.52
CA LEU A 72 14.91 -2.59 -10.92
C LEU A 72 14.43 -2.65 -9.46
N PRO A 73 15.33 -2.41 -8.48
CA PRO A 73 14.96 -2.43 -7.06
C PRO A 73 14.16 -1.18 -6.67
N GLN A 74 13.35 -1.29 -5.62
CA GLN A 74 12.55 -0.20 -5.03
C GLN A 74 13.38 1.04 -4.69
N ARG A 75 14.61 0.85 -4.20
CA ARG A 75 15.55 1.94 -3.98
C ARG A 75 16.64 1.85 -5.04
N VAL A 76 16.58 2.75 -5.98
CA VAL A 76 17.73 3.00 -6.84
C VAL A 76 18.78 3.63 -5.92
N THR A 77 19.81 2.87 -5.56
CA THR A 77 20.93 3.42 -4.76
C THR A 77 21.61 4.45 -5.65
N LEU A 78 21.32 5.71 -5.38
CA LEU A 78 21.91 6.81 -6.10
C LEU A 78 23.34 6.99 -5.57
N ASP A 79 24.28 6.28 -6.19
CA ASP A 79 25.66 6.70 -6.14
C ASP A 79 25.75 8.04 -6.89
N THR A 80 25.90 9.12 -6.13
CA THR A 80 25.89 10.49 -6.67
C THR A 80 27.04 10.71 -7.66
N ASP A 81 28.09 9.91 -7.58
CA ASP A 81 29.26 9.97 -8.46
C ASP A 81 29.10 9.10 -9.72
N ALA A 82 28.17 8.15 -9.72
CA ALA A 82 27.81 7.38 -10.90
C ALA A 82 27.27 8.28 -12.02
N THR A 83 27.37 7.81 -13.25
CA THR A 83 26.91 8.54 -14.42
C THR A 83 25.54 8.04 -14.90
N VAL A 84 24.90 8.77 -15.81
CA VAL A 84 23.69 8.33 -16.52
C VAL A 84 23.95 7.00 -17.25
N ALA A 85 25.13 6.79 -17.84
CA ALA A 85 25.49 5.52 -18.47
C ALA A 85 25.56 4.36 -17.48
N ASP A 86 26.02 4.61 -16.25
CA ASP A 86 26.00 3.61 -15.16
C ASP A 86 24.58 3.26 -14.75
N LEU A 87 23.72 4.27 -14.61
CA LEU A 87 22.31 4.10 -14.24
C LEU A 87 21.50 3.38 -15.32
N LEU A 88 21.81 3.63 -16.60
CA LEU A 88 21.28 2.85 -17.73
C LEU A 88 21.83 1.41 -17.76
N GLY A 89 22.90 1.11 -17.05
CA GLY A 89 23.59 -0.18 -17.07
C GLY A 89 24.35 -0.47 -18.37
N VAL A 90 24.78 0.58 -19.09
CA VAL A 90 25.46 0.47 -20.39
C VAL A 90 26.91 0.97 -20.38
N ARG A 91 27.35 1.54 -19.25
CA ARG A 91 28.66 2.17 -19.11
C ARG A 91 29.82 1.31 -19.64
N ARG A 92 29.88 0.04 -19.23
CA ARG A 92 30.95 -0.88 -19.59
C ARG A 92 31.09 -1.06 -21.10
N VAL A 93 29.96 -1.15 -21.81
CA VAL A 93 29.94 -1.33 -23.27
C VAL A 93 30.37 -0.03 -23.95
N ILE A 94 29.84 1.12 -23.51
CA ILE A 94 30.19 2.44 -24.06
C ILE A 94 31.69 2.72 -23.88
N ASP A 95 32.25 2.45 -22.70
CA ASP A 95 33.68 2.65 -22.45
C ASP A 95 34.56 1.74 -23.34
N ALA A 96 34.10 0.49 -23.58
CA ALA A 96 34.80 -0.41 -24.50
C ALA A 96 34.75 0.10 -25.94
N VAL A 97 33.60 0.58 -26.43
CA VAL A 97 33.48 1.17 -27.77
C VAL A 97 34.37 2.40 -27.91
N ARG A 98 34.36 3.29 -26.92
CA ARG A 98 35.20 4.51 -26.91
C ARG A 98 36.70 4.15 -26.89
N ALA A 99 37.10 3.17 -26.05
CA ALA A 99 38.49 2.71 -25.99
C ALA A 99 38.98 2.13 -27.34
N ILE A 100 38.12 1.34 -28.03
CA ILE A 100 38.43 0.82 -29.36
C ILE A 100 38.56 1.96 -30.38
N ALA A 101 37.69 2.95 -30.33
CA ALA A 101 37.75 4.14 -31.19
C ALA A 101 39.01 4.96 -30.97
N ASP A 102 39.55 4.98 -29.73
CA ASP A 102 40.80 5.64 -29.33
C ASP A 102 42.07 4.79 -29.66
N GLY A 103 41.89 3.59 -30.25
CA GLY A 103 42.98 2.76 -30.73
C GLY A 103 43.42 1.63 -29.78
N ASP A 104 42.63 1.29 -28.77
CA ASP A 104 42.86 0.13 -27.91
C ASP A 104 42.14 -1.11 -28.49
N PHE A 105 42.90 -2.00 -29.12
CA PHE A 105 42.37 -3.18 -29.81
C PHE A 105 42.50 -4.48 -29.00
N ARG A 106 42.47 -4.41 -27.67
CA ARG A 106 42.50 -5.61 -26.84
C ARG A 106 41.25 -6.47 -27.11
N PRO A 107 41.42 -7.81 -27.28
CA PRO A 107 40.32 -8.73 -27.61
C PRO A 107 39.16 -8.66 -26.63
N GLU A 108 39.45 -8.46 -25.34
CA GLU A 108 38.46 -8.41 -24.26
C GLU A 108 37.44 -7.25 -24.45
N LEU A 109 37.85 -6.16 -25.11
CA LEU A 109 36.97 -5.03 -25.39
C LEU A 109 35.92 -5.41 -26.47
N PHE A 110 36.35 -6.17 -27.48
CA PHE A 110 35.44 -6.67 -28.51
C PHE A 110 34.43 -7.67 -27.94
N ASP A 111 34.87 -8.52 -26.98
CA ASP A 111 33.98 -9.44 -26.28
C ASP A 111 32.92 -8.68 -25.46
N VAL A 112 33.30 -7.55 -24.84
CA VAL A 112 32.39 -6.69 -24.08
C VAL A 112 31.37 -5.98 -24.99
N VAL A 113 31.79 -5.49 -26.17
CA VAL A 113 30.93 -4.82 -27.13
C VAL A 113 29.96 -5.81 -27.78
N GLY A 114 30.43 -7.01 -28.11
CA GLY A 114 29.65 -8.03 -28.79
C GLY A 114 29.16 -7.56 -30.19
N ALA A 115 28.15 -8.25 -30.71
CA ALA A 115 27.60 -7.92 -32.03
C ALA A 115 26.74 -6.65 -32.00
N ASP A 116 26.00 -6.42 -30.91
CA ASP A 116 24.92 -5.41 -30.81
C ASP A 116 25.29 -4.19 -29.96
N GLY A 117 26.58 -4.05 -29.56
CA GLY A 117 27.01 -2.97 -28.68
C GLY A 117 27.54 -1.73 -29.38
N TRP A 118 27.83 -1.80 -30.68
CA TRP A 118 28.49 -0.73 -31.43
C TRP A 118 27.69 0.57 -31.55
N ASP A 119 26.38 0.48 -31.63
CA ASP A 119 25.43 1.60 -31.72
C ASP A 119 24.74 1.90 -30.38
N LEU A 120 25.21 1.29 -29.28
CA LEU A 120 24.55 1.37 -27.97
C LEU A 120 24.52 2.80 -27.42
N GLU A 121 25.55 3.61 -27.69
CA GLU A 121 25.60 5.00 -27.26
C GLU A 121 24.50 5.83 -27.92
N GLU A 122 24.32 5.71 -29.25
CA GLU A 122 23.26 6.39 -29.97
C GLU A 122 21.86 5.89 -29.55
N ARG A 123 21.71 4.57 -29.38
CA ARG A 123 20.44 3.99 -28.89
C ARG A 123 20.10 4.45 -27.48
N ALA A 124 21.08 4.59 -26.59
CA ALA A 124 20.89 5.07 -25.24
C ALA A 124 20.41 6.54 -25.23
N VAL A 125 21.05 7.40 -26.02
CA VAL A 125 20.65 8.81 -26.18
C VAL A 125 19.24 8.90 -26.78
N ALA A 126 18.95 8.13 -27.83
CA ALA A 126 17.64 8.09 -28.44
C ALA A 126 16.55 7.59 -27.48
N ALA A 127 16.85 6.57 -26.67
CA ALA A 127 15.93 6.05 -25.67
C ALA A 127 15.60 7.07 -24.57
N LEU A 128 16.59 7.82 -24.07
CA LEU A 128 16.39 8.91 -23.12
C LEU A 128 15.55 10.05 -23.71
N ALA A 129 15.82 10.41 -24.97
CA ALA A 129 15.05 11.43 -25.69
C ALA A 129 13.60 10.98 -25.91
N ALA A 130 13.38 9.73 -26.33
CA ALA A 130 12.05 9.17 -26.53
C ALA A 130 11.22 9.07 -25.24
N ALA A 131 11.88 8.86 -24.12
CA ALA A 131 11.26 8.84 -22.79
C ALA A 131 11.09 10.26 -22.19
N ASP A 132 11.47 11.31 -22.93
CA ASP A 132 11.50 12.71 -22.47
C ASP A 132 12.21 12.85 -21.10
N VAL A 133 13.23 12.04 -20.90
CA VAL A 133 14.10 12.09 -19.71
C VAL A 133 15.23 13.07 -20.05
N LEU A 134 15.50 14.01 -19.14
CA LEU A 134 16.56 15.00 -19.29
C LEU A 134 16.33 16.09 -20.39
N ALA A 135 15.08 16.31 -20.79
CA ALA A 135 14.71 17.32 -21.81
C ALA A 135 15.07 18.78 -21.45
N GLY A 136 15.46 19.07 -20.24
CA GLY A 136 15.91 20.40 -19.78
C GLY A 136 17.42 20.54 -19.59
N SER A 137 18.20 19.55 -19.97
CA SER A 137 19.66 19.62 -19.81
C SER A 137 20.26 20.55 -20.87
N PRO A 138 21.09 21.56 -20.47
CA PRO A 138 21.79 22.37 -21.47
C PRO A 138 22.66 21.44 -22.32
N ALA A 139 22.41 21.43 -23.62
CA ALA A 139 23.27 20.78 -24.59
C ALA A 139 24.64 21.45 -24.50
N GLY A 140 25.64 20.71 -23.99
CA GLY A 140 27.02 21.16 -24.08
C GLY A 140 27.64 21.70 -22.79
N SER A 141 27.90 20.81 -21.82
CA SER A 141 29.14 20.99 -21.04
C SER A 141 30.31 20.64 -21.94
N PRO A 142 31.40 21.42 -21.97
CA PRO A 142 32.59 21.06 -22.77
C PRO A 142 33.17 19.76 -22.21
N GLY A 143 33.05 18.66 -22.95
CA GLY A 143 33.71 17.39 -22.67
C GLY A 143 32.91 16.18 -22.25
N GLY A 144 31.58 16.25 -22.12
CA GLY A 144 30.80 15.06 -21.77
C GLY A 144 29.36 15.13 -22.31
N GLY A 145 28.94 14.08 -23.03
CA GLY A 145 27.55 13.92 -23.47
C GLY A 145 26.60 13.68 -22.30
N VAL A 146 25.29 13.62 -22.59
CA VAL A 146 24.23 13.35 -21.59
C VAL A 146 24.51 12.10 -20.76
N LEU A 147 25.19 11.10 -21.32
CA LEU A 147 25.51 9.82 -20.68
C LEU A 147 26.61 9.94 -19.61
N ASP A 148 27.48 10.94 -19.70
CA ASP A 148 28.56 11.21 -18.75
C ASP A 148 28.12 12.17 -17.63
N ARG A 149 26.86 12.65 -17.65
CA ARG A 149 26.27 13.47 -16.59
C ARG A 149 26.18 12.66 -15.30
N ARG A 150 26.54 13.28 -14.15
CA ARG A 150 26.47 12.63 -12.84
C ARG A 150 25.05 12.47 -12.34
N VAL A 151 24.73 11.32 -11.76
CA VAL A 151 23.42 11.00 -11.17
C VAL A 151 23.05 12.00 -10.07
N GLY A 152 24.01 12.46 -9.28
CA GLY A 152 23.78 13.47 -8.23
C GLY A 152 23.24 14.82 -8.73
N THR A 153 23.26 15.06 -10.07
CA THR A 153 22.67 16.25 -10.69
C THR A 153 21.25 16.03 -11.21
N LEU A 154 20.75 14.80 -11.14
CA LEU A 154 19.40 14.43 -11.55
C LEU A 154 18.41 14.64 -10.40
N SER A 155 17.17 14.98 -10.73
CA SER A 155 16.07 14.83 -9.80
C SER A 155 15.79 13.34 -9.53
N GLY A 156 15.15 13.02 -8.40
CA GLY A 156 14.78 11.63 -8.09
C GLY A 156 13.94 10.99 -9.19
N GLY A 157 13.02 11.76 -9.79
CA GLY A 157 12.19 11.29 -10.91
C GLY A 157 13.00 11.00 -12.18
N GLU A 158 13.92 11.90 -12.58
CA GLU A 158 14.82 11.67 -13.71
C GLU A 158 15.67 10.43 -13.51
N ALA A 159 16.19 10.20 -12.30
CA ALA A 159 17.00 9.03 -11.99
C ALA A 159 16.20 7.72 -12.14
N VAL A 160 14.97 7.65 -11.60
CA VAL A 160 14.11 6.47 -11.75
C VAL A 160 13.74 6.24 -13.21
N LEU A 161 13.33 7.27 -13.95
CA LEU A 161 12.99 7.15 -15.37
C LEU A 161 14.20 6.71 -16.21
N THR A 162 15.40 7.23 -15.90
CA THR A 162 16.66 6.76 -16.53
C THR A 162 16.88 5.27 -16.26
N ALA A 163 16.73 4.82 -15.02
CA ALA A 163 16.92 3.43 -14.66
C ALA A 163 15.89 2.49 -15.35
N VAL A 164 14.60 2.89 -15.42
CA VAL A 164 13.55 2.14 -16.14
C VAL A 164 13.85 2.10 -17.64
N THR A 165 14.32 3.22 -18.21
CA THR A 165 14.73 3.30 -19.62
C THR A 165 15.91 2.35 -19.88
N GLY A 166 16.85 2.22 -18.91
CA GLY A 166 17.96 1.27 -18.95
C GLY A 166 17.47 -0.18 -19.00
N VAL A 167 16.53 -0.57 -18.13
CA VAL A 167 15.91 -1.91 -18.16
C VAL A 167 15.30 -2.19 -19.53
N ARG A 168 14.56 -1.24 -20.09
CA ARG A 168 13.96 -1.37 -21.42
C ARG A 168 15.01 -1.48 -22.53
N LEU A 169 16.10 -0.68 -22.45
CA LEU A 169 17.19 -0.65 -23.45
C LEU A 169 17.97 -1.96 -23.49
N ARG A 170 18.21 -2.59 -22.35
CA ARG A 170 18.90 -3.88 -22.25
C ARG A 170 18.08 -5.04 -22.80
N GLY A 171 16.76 -4.89 -22.90
CA GLY A 171 15.90 -5.81 -23.64
C GLY A 171 15.83 -7.22 -23.07
N ALA A 172 15.86 -7.39 -21.74
CA ALA A 172 15.66 -8.69 -21.12
C ALA A 172 14.29 -9.29 -21.45
N ASP A 173 14.21 -10.62 -21.52
CA ASP A 173 12.96 -11.34 -21.81
C ASP A 173 11.90 -11.10 -20.74
N VAL A 174 12.34 -10.95 -19.49
CA VAL A 174 11.48 -10.65 -18.32
C VAL A 174 12.04 -9.45 -17.56
N ALA A 175 11.30 -8.36 -17.55
CA ALA A 175 11.60 -7.18 -16.76
C ALA A 175 10.81 -7.18 -15.45
N LEU A 176 11.48 -6.83 -14.35
CA LEU A 176 10.94 -6.81 -13.01
C LEU A 176 11.14 -5.41 -12.41
N LEU A 177 10.05 -4.69 -12.16
CA LEU A 177 10.09 -3.34 -11.58
C LEU A 177 9.47 -3.36 -10.18
N ASP A 178 10.23 -2.91 -9.18
CA ASP A 178 9.81 -2.91 -7.78
C ASP A 178 9.51 -1.49 -7.32
N GLU A 179 8.21 -1.13 -7.23
CA GLU A 179 7.69 0.19 -6.83
C GLU A 179 8.32 1.38 -7.58
N PRO A 180 8.32 1.39 -8.93
CA PRO A 180 8.97 2.44 -9.71
C PRO A 180 8.27 3.80 -9.63
N THR A 181 7.05 3.87 -9.11
CA THR A 181 6.26 5.11 -8.95
C THR A 181 6.59 5.88 -7.69
N ASN A 182 7.32 5.30 -6.75
CA ASN A 182 7.64 5.93 -5.48
C ASN A 182 8.47 7.20 -5.67
N ASN A 183 8.04 8.28 -5.01
CA ASN A 183 8.69 9.60 -5.03
C ASN A 183 8.74 10.29 -6.42
N LEU A 184 7.94 9.84 -7.39
CA LEU A 184 7.78 10.54 -8.65
C LEU A 184 6.79 11.71 -8.50
N ASP A 185 7.10 12.85 -9.11
CA ASP A 185 6.09 13.89 -9.31
C ASP A 185 5.13 13.51 -10.47
N GLY A 186 4.08 14.31 -10.66
CA GLY A 186 3.05 14.00 -11.65
C GLY A 186 3.61 13.86 -13.06
N ALA A 187 4.56 14.72 -13.48
CA ALA A 187 5.14 14.66 -14.80
C ALA A 187 6.01 13.41 -15.02
N ALA A 188 6.83 13.05 -14.03
CA ALA A 188 7.65 11.84 -14.08
C ALA A 188 6.77 10.58 -14.06
N ARG A 189 5.66 10.59 -13.31
CA ARG A 189 4.70 9.50 -13.25
C ARG A 189 4.03 9.25 -14.60
N GLU A 190 3.58 10.30 -15.28
CA GLU A 190 2.99 10.19 -16.62
C GLU A 190 3.98 9.60 -17.64
N ARG A 191 5.26 10.02 -17.60
CA ARG A 191 6.32 9.43 -18.43
C ARG A 191 6.53 7.95 -18.14
N LEU A 192 6.52 7.55 -16.88
CA LEU A 192 6.60 6.14 -16.47
C LEU A 192 5.39 5.36 -17.00
N HIS A 193 4.17 5.91 -16.89
CA HIS A 193 2.95 5.29 -17.43
C HIS A 193 3.09 5.06 -18.94
N GLU A 194 3.63 6.02 -19.70
CA GLU A 194 3.85 5.86 -21.14
C GLU A 194 4.91 4.78 -21.46
N LEU A 195 6.00 4.71 -20.65
CA LEU A 195 6.99 3.64 -20.78
C LEU A 195 6.37 2.26 -20.57
N VAL A 196 5.51 2.12 -19.55
CA VAL A 196 4.81 0.86 -19.24
C VAL A 196 3.76 0.55 -20.33
N ARG A 197 2.99 1.54 -20.79
CA ARG A 197 1.97 1.36 -21.83
C ARG A 197 2.57 0.81 -23.13
N THR A 198 3.76 1.27 -23.48
CA THR A 198 4.49 0.88 -24.70
C THR A 198 5.47 -0.26 -24.48
N TRP A 199 5.43 -0.92 -23.29
CA TRP A 199 6.35 -2.00 -22.97
C TRP A 199 6.12 -3.22 -23.85
N ARG A 200 7.20 -3.81 -24.35
CA ARG A 200 7.20 -5.06 -25.11
C ARG A 200 7.91 -6.15 -24.33
N GLY A 201 7.44 -7.38 -24.44
CA GLY A 201 7.97 -8.51 -23.66
C GLY A 201 7.25 -8.69 -22.32
N ALA A 202 7.75 -9.59 -21.48
CA ALA A 202 7.18 -9.82 -20.15
C ALA A 202 7.64 -8.73 -19.17
N LEU A 203 6.68 -8.09 -18.51
CA LEU A 203 6.91 -7.12 -17.46
C LEU A 203 6.14 -7.53 -16.21
N VAL A 204 6.82 -7.62 -15.08
CA VAL A 204 6.16 -7.72 -13.77
C VAL A 204 6.47 -6.44 -12.99
N VAL A 205 5.45 -5.67 -12.67
CA VAL A 205 5.59 -4.43 -11.92
C VAL A 205 4.87 -4.53 -10.57
N VAL A 206 5.60 -4.34 -9.49
CA VAL A 206 5.02 -4.10 -8.17
C VAL A 206 4.71 -2.63 -8.09
N SER A 207 3.47 -2.28 -7.84
CA SER A 207 3.07 -0.88 -7.63
C SER A 207 1.82 -0.76 -6.78
N HIS A 208 1.69 0.38 -6.11
CA HIS A 208 0.48 0.83 -5.42
C HIS A 208 -0.23 1.97 -6.18
N ASP A 209 0.27 2.32 -7.34
CA ASP A 209 -0.31 3.30 -8.26
C ASP A 209 -1.44 2.67 -9.07
N ARG A 210 -2.69 3.07 -8.78
CA ARG A 210 -3.87 2.54 -9.46
C ARG A 210 -3.85 2.85 -10.96
N GLU A 211 -3.42 4.06 -11.36
CA GLU A 211 -3.37 4.45 -12.77
C GLU A 211 -2.39 3.58 -13.55
N LEU A 212 -1.22 3.29 -12.97
CA LEU A 212 -0.27 2.35 -13.57
C LEU A 212 -0.85 0.93 -13.66
N LEU A 213 -1.56 0.48 -12.63
CA LEU A 213 -2.17 -0.85 -12.58
C LEU A 213 -3.37 -0.98 -13.54
N GLU A 214 -3.92 0.11 -14.06
CA GLU A 214 -4.90 0.07 -15.17
C GLU A 214 -4.25 -0.10 -16.55
N LEU A 215 -2.92 -0.03 -16.65
CA LEU A 215 -2.17 -0.24 -17.89
C LEU A 215 -1.69 -1.68 -18.10
N VAL A 216 -1.87 -2.56 -17.11
CA VAL A 216 -1.41 -3.94 -17.18
C VAL A 216 -2.42 -4.86 -17.89
N ASP A 217 -1.92 -5.98 -18.41
CA ASP A 217 -2.73 -6.98 -19.11
C ASP A 217 -3.28 -8.05 -18.14
N SER A 218 -2.62 -8.21 -16.97
CA SER A 218 -3.03 -9.12 -15.91
C SER A 218 -2.63 -8.58 -14.54
N THR A 219 -3.41 -8.95 -13.52
CA THR A 219 -3.15 -8.61 -12.12
C THR A 219 -2.84 -9.89 -11.34
N ALA A 220 -1.75 -9.90 -10.59
CA ALA A 220 -1.37 -10.99 -9.70
C ALA A 220 -1.39 -10.50 -8.25
N GLU A 221 -2.13 -11.18 -7.38
CA GLU A 221 -2.15 -10.87 -5.94
C GLU A 221 -1.31 -11.89 -5.18
N LEU A 222 -0.31 -11.38 -4.45
CA LEU A 222 0.47 -12.17 -3.51
C LEU A 222 -0.12 -12.04 -2.11
N ARG A 223 -0.59 -13.17 -1.57
CA ARG A 223 -1.01 -13.31 -0.17
C ARG A 223 -0.12 -14.34 0.53
N THR A 224 -0.24 -14.43 1.86
CA THR A 224 0.50 -15.44 2.62
C THR A 224 0.21 -16.84 2.08
N GLY A 225 1.22 -17.50 1.49
CA GLY A 225 1.14 -18.85 0.95
C GLY A 225 0.40 -19.02 -0.39
N SER A 226 0.02 -17.94 -1.07
CA SER A 226 -0.69 -18.05 -2.37
C SER A 226 -0.38 -16.90 -3.32
N LEU A 227 -0.35 -17.21 -4.61
CA LEU A 227 -0.32 -16.26 -5.71
C LEU A 227 -1.55 -16.51 -6.59
N THR A 228 -2.43 -15.51 -6.70
CA THR A 228 -3.61 -15.57 -7.54
C THR A 228 -3.44 -14.65 -8.73
N THR A 229 -3.51 -15.18 -9.95
CA THR A 229 -3.41 -14.39 -11.18
C THR A 229 -4.77 -14.22 -11.82
N PHE A 230 -5.10 -12.99 -12.20
CA PHE A 230 -6.33 -12.61 -12.87
C PHE A 230 -5.98 -11.94 -14.21
N GLY A 231 -6.63 -12.38 -15.30
CA GLY A 231 -6.45 -11.75 -16.63
C GLY A 231 -7.29 -10.51 -16.73
N GLY A 232 -6.65 -9.34 -16.60
CA GLY A 232 -7.30 -8.03 -16.64
C GLY A 232 -6.59 -7.01 -15.77
N THR A 233 -7.06 -5.75 -15.84
CA THR A 233 -6.54 -4.63 -15.05
C THR A 233 -6.87 -4.75 -13.58
N TYR A 234 -6.27 -3.91 -12.76
CA TYR A 234 -6.52 -3.91 -11.32
C TYR A 234 -7.98 -3.57 -10.97
N GLY A 235 -8.61 -2.62 -11.67
CA GLY A 235 -10.02 -2.30 -11.46
C GLY A 235 -10.95 -3.47 -11.73
N GLN A 236 -10.71 -4.23 -12.81
CA GLN A 236 -11.46 -5.45 -13.11
C GLN A 236 -11.23 -6.54 -12.05
N TYR A 237 -10.01 -6.64 -11.55
CA TYR A 237 -9.68 -7.54 -10.45
C TYR A 237 -10.41 -7.16 -9.15
N GLU A 238 -10.47 -5.86 -8.79
CA GLU A 238 -11.23 -5.38 -7.62
C GLU A 238 -12.71 -5.72 -7.72
N GLU A 239 -13.32 -5.53 -8.88
CA GLU A 239 -14.72 -5.88 -9.12
C GLU A 239 -14.95 -7.39 -8.96
N TRP A 240 -14.08 -8.21 -9.54
CA TRP A 240 -14.14 -9.66 -9.38
C TRP A 240 -14.01 -10.07 -7.91
N VAL A 241 -13.04 -9.52 -7.18
CA VAL A 241 -12.88 -9.76 -5.74
C VAL A 241 -14.11 -9.34 -4.95
N ALA A 242 -14.71 -8.19 -5.25
CA ALA A 242 -15.90 -7.71 -4.56
C ALA A 242 -17.08 -8.70 -4.71
N VAL A 243 -17.30 -9.24 -5.91
CA VAL A 243 -18.31 -10.26 -6.18
C VAL A 243 -18.02 -11.55 -5.39
N GLN A 244 -16.77 -12.04 -5.41
CA GLN A 244 -16.37 -13.22 -4.67
C GLN A 244 -16.55 -13.05 -3.15
N GLN A 245 -16.21 -11.87 -2.63
CA GLN A 245 -16.35 -11.56 -1.21
C GLN A 245 -17.82 -11.43 -0.77
N GLU A 246 -18.69 -10.87 -1.60
CA GLU A 246 -20.13 -10.84 -1.27
C GLU A 246 -20.72 -12.27 -1.25
N ALA A 247 -20.34 -13.11 -2.20
CA ALA A 247 -20.73 -14.53 -2.20
C ALA A 247 -20.22 -15.26 -0.94
N ALA A 248 -18.96 -15.05 -0.56
CA ALA A 248 -18.36 -15.64 0.64
C ALA A 248 -19.06 -15.17 1.92
N ARG A 249 -19.38 -13.86 2.02
CA ARG A 249 -20.13 -13.29 3.16
C ARG A 249 -21.54 -13.87 3.23
N SER A 250 -22.22 -14.04 2.09
CA SER A 250 -23.54 -14.69 2.05
C SER A 250 -23.46 -16.14 2.55
N ALA A 251 -22.49 -16.91 2.06
CA ALA A 251 -22.28 -18.29 2.50
C ALA A 251 -21.97 -18.38 4.01
N LEU A 252 -21.22 -17.43 4.55
CA LEU A 252 -20.95 -17.37 6.00
C LEU A 252 -22.24 -17.09 6.79
N ARG A 253 -23.04 -16.10 6.37
CA ARG A 253 -24.33 -15.80 7.02
C ARG A 253 -25.27 -17.02 7.03
N ASP A 254 -25.34 -17.75 5.91
CA ASP A 254 -26.17 -18.95 5.78
C ASP A 254 -25.68 -20.08 6.70
N ALA A 255 -24.36 -20.29 6.78
CA ALA A 255 -23.73 -21.26 7.67
C ALA A 255 -23.97 -20.91 9.15
N GLU A 256 -23.84 -19.63 9.53
CA GLU A 256 -24.15 -19.15 10.90
C GLU A 256 -25.62 -19.35 11.27
N GLN A 257 -26.54 -19.06 10.34
CA GLN A 257 -27.96 -19.27 10.55
C GLN A 257 -28.26 -20.75 10.76
N THR A 258 -27.64 -21.62 9.96
CA THR A 258 -27.75 -23.06 10.10
C THR A 258 -27.22 -23.52 11.46
N LEU A 259 -26.05 -23.05 11.91
CA LEU A 259 -25.50 -23.37 13.23
C LEU A 259 -26.44 -22.92 14.36
N ARG A 260 -27.04 -21.72 14.25
CA ARG A 260 -28.02 -21.25 15.26
C ARG A 260 -29.26 -22.15 15.29
N ARG A 261 -29.72 -22.64 14.13
CA ARG A 261 -30.85 -23.57 14.05
C ARG A 261 -30.52 -24.92 14.70
N GLU A 262 -29.35 -25.51 14.35
CA GLU A 262 -28.92 -26.80 14.90
C GLU A 262 -28.69 -26.74 16.41
N LYS A 263 -28.11 -25.64 16.93
CA LYS A 263 -27.97 -25.41 18.38
C LYS A 263 -29.34 -25.40 19.07
N ARG A 264 -30.32 -24.69 18.51
CA ARG A 264 -31.69 -24.64 19.06
C ARG A 264 -32.33 -26.04 19.06
N GLN A 265 -32.21 -26.77 17.94
CA GLN A 265 -32.77 -28.11 17.80
C GLN A 265 -32.11 -29.10 18.77
N ARG A 266 -30.79 -28.97 19.04
CA ARG A 266 -30.12 -29.78 20.06
C ARG A 266 -30.68 -29.51 21.45
N ILE A 267 -30.88 -28.24 21.83
CA ILE A 267 -31.47 -27.86 23.12
C ILE A 267 -32.88 -28.44 23.27
N GLU A 268 -33.75 -28.26 22.26
CA GLU A 268 -35.11 -28.82 22.26
C GLU A 268 -35.11 -30.36 22.36
N THR A 269 -34.16 -31.01 21.68
CA THR A 269 -34.01 -32.46 21.75
C THR A 269 -33.60 -32.90 23.17
N GLN A 270 -32.68 -32.17 23.81
CA GLN A 270 -32.27 -32.44 25.19
C GLN A 270 -33.44 -32.25 26.19
N GLU A 271 -34.22 -31.17 26.01
CA GLU A 271 -35.39 -30.91 26.86
C GLU A 271 -36.46 -32.00 26.71
N ARG A 272 -36.77 -32.42 25.46
CA ARG A 272 -37.71 -33.52 25.21
C ARG A 272 -37.25 -34.83 25.84
N ILE A 273 -35.96 -35.15 25.72
CA ILE A 273 -35.38 -36.36 26.35
C ILE A 273 -35.48 -36.27 27.87
N ALA A 274 -35.12 -35.13 28.46
CA ALA A 274 -35.21 -34.92 29.90
C ALA A 274 -36.67 -34.99 30.41
N HIS A 275 -37.63 -34.47 29.63
CA HIS A 275 -39.07 -34.61 29.97
C HIS A 275 -39.52 -36.07 29.88
N SER A 276 -39.17 -36.81 28.80
CA SER A 276 -39.45 -38.22 28.65
C SER A 276 -38.85 -39.07 29.79
N GLU A 277 -37.64 -38.78 30.21
CA GLU A 277 -36.98 -39.48 31.36
C GLU A 277 -37.71 -39.21 32.67
N ARG A 278 -38.16 -37.97 32.91
CA ARG A 278 -38.96 -37.63 34.12
C ARG A 278 -40.30 -38.35 34.12
N GLN A 279 -40.99 -38.41 32.98
CA GLN A 279 -42.26 -39.13 32.85
C GLN A 279 -42.05 -40.63 33.06
N GLY A 280 -41.04 -41.24 32.42
CA GLY A 280 -40.71 -42.67 32.59
C GLY A 280 -40.37 -43.04 34.03
N ARG A 281 -39.73 -42.14 34.82
CA ARG A 281 -39.52 -42.37 36.27
C ARG A 281 -40.80 -42.34 37.07
N LYS A 282 -41.74 -41.46 36.75
CA LYS A 282 -43.07 -41.39 37.40
C LYS A 282 -43.87 -42.69 37.11
N ASP A 283 -43.92 -43.13 35.82
CA ASP A 283 -44.63 -44.31 35.44
C ASP A 283 -44.08 -45.61 36.05
N ALA A 284 -42.74 -45.66 36.25
CA ALA A 284 -42.09 -46.75 36.99
C ALA A 284 -42.40 -46.74 38.50
N ALA A 285 -42.46 -45.56 39.13
CA ALA A 285 -42.82 -45.45 40.54
C ALA A 285 -44.28 -45.84 40.80
N ASP A 286 -45.21 -45.57 39.89
CA ASP A 286 -46.62 -45.92 39.97
C ASP A 286 -46.95 -47.42 39.70
N ARG A 287 -45.93 -48.28 39.50
CA ARG A 287 -46.06 -49.75 39.26
C ARG A 287 -47.07 -50.15 38.17
N LYS A 288 -47.18 -49.34 37.10
CA LYS A 288 -48.19 -49.54 36.03
C LYS A 288 -47.92 -50.76 35.12
N TYR A 289 -46.68 -51.34 35.15
CA TYR A 289 -46.29 -52.43 34.25
C TYR A 289 -45.44 -53.49 34.97
N VAL A 290 -45.39 -54.72 34.40
CA VAL A 290 -44.53 -55.80 34.90
C VAL A 290 -43.03 -55.44 34.68
N GLU A 291 -42.18 -55.77 35.61
CA GLU A 291 -40.77 -55.36 35.73
C GLU A 291 -39.95 -55.69 34.44
N ALA A 292 -40.14 -56.84 33.81
CA ALA A 292 -39.47 -57.21 32.57
C ALA A 292 -39.81 -56.28 31.41
N VAL A 293 -41.08 -55.83 31.29
CA VAL A 293 -41.54 -54.87 30.25
C VAL A 293 -40.99 -53.48 30.50
N ILE A 294 -40.83 -53.08 31.75
CA ILE A 294 -40.24 -51.81 32.13
C ILE A 294 -38.76 -51.77 31.74
N ASN A 295 -37.99 -52.86 31.94
CA ASN A 295 -36.58 -52.92 31.62
C ASN A 295 -36.33 -52.90 30.08
N ASP A 296 -37.13 -53.66 29.30
CA ASP A 296 -37.01 -53.64 27.84
C ASP A 296 -37.35 -52.27 27.23
N ARG A 297 -38.43 -51.66 27.72
CA ARG A 297 -38.78 -50.29 27.28
C ARG A 297 -37.71 -49.26 27.67
N ARG A 298 -37.11 -49.40 28.87
CA ARG A 298 -36.03 -48.53 29.34
C ARG A 298 -34.79 -48.66 28.45
N ASN A 299 -34.38 -49.88 28.12
CA ASN A 299 -33.22 -50.15 27.27
C ASN A 299 -33.44 -49.64 25.83
N ALA A 300 -34.62 -49.86 25.25
CA ALA A 300 -34.98 -49.36 23.95
C ALA A 300 -35.02 -47.81 23.92
N ALA A 301 -35.58 -47.19 24.98
CA ALA A 301 -35.62 -45.72 25.13
C ALA A 301 -34.22 -45.15 25.27
N GLN A 302 -33.34 -45.74 26.10
CA GLN A 302 -31.95 -45.30 26.24
C GLN A 302 -31.17 -45.38 24.94
N LYS A 303 -31.29 -46.44 24.17
CA LYS A 303 -30.65 -46.62 22.85
C LYS A 303 -31.14 -45.58 21.87
N SER A 304 -32.47 -45.35 21.77
CA SER A 304 -33.08 -44.34 20.92
C SER A 304 -32.68 -42.89 21.32
N GLN A 305 -32.65 -42.60 22.61
CA GLN A 305 -32.23 -41.29 23.15
C GLN A 305 -30.74 -41.03 22.91
N GLY A 306 -29.88 -42.05 23.10
CA GLY A 306 -28.45 -41.99 22.78
C GLY A 306 -28.20 -41.67 21.31
N SER A 307 -28.90 -42.39 20.40
CA SER A 307 -28.83 -42.13 18.96
C SER A 307 -29.27 -40.69 18.59
N ARG A 308 -30.39 -40.20 19.17
CA ARG A 308 -30.87 -38.85 18.93
C ARG A 308 -29.93 -37.76 19.47
N ARG A 309 -29.33 -37.96 20.65
CA ARG A 309 -28.30 -37.07 21.22
C ARG A 309 -27.06 -37.00 20.32
N GLY A 310 -26.58 -38.20 19.86
CA GLY A 310 -25.46 -38.30 18.95
C GLY A 310 -25.73 -37.58 17.62
N ALA A 311 -26.87 -37.87 16.99
CA ALA A 311 -27.25 -37.24 15.72
C ALA A 311 -27.33 -35.68 15.81
N ALA A 312 -27.89 -35.17 16.91
CA ALA A 312 -27.98 -33.71 17.13
C ALA A 312 -26.61 -33.09 17.41
N ALA A 313 -25.72 -33.77 18.15
CA ALA A 313 -24.35 -33.31 18.37
C ALA A 313 -23.52 -33.30 17.07
N ASP A 314 -23.65 -34.35 16.26
CA ASP A 314 -22.97 -34.44 14.96
C ASP A 314 -23.46 -33.37 13.98
N ALA A 315 -24.77 -33.07 13.97
CA ALA A 315 -25.32 -32.02 13.15
C ALA A 315 -24.74 -30.62 13.54
N GLU A 316 -24.67 -30.32 14.84
CA GLU A 316 -24.06 -29.08 15.31
C GLU A 316 -22.55 -29.02 15.00
N ALA A 317 -21.83 -30.14 15.15
CA ALA A 317 -20.41 -30.21 14.81
C ALA A 317 -20.15 -29.95 13.33
N ARG A 318 -20.96 -30.54 12.43
CA ARG A 318 -20.89 -30.26 10.98
C ARG A 318 -21.23 -28.79 10.67
N ALA A 319 -22.26 -28.23 11.27
CA ALA A 319 -22.63 -26.82 11.08
C ALA A 319 -21.52 -25.89 11.57
N ARG A 320 -20.85 -26.19 12.71
CA ARG A 320 -19.70 -25.44 13.21
C ARG A 320 -18.50 -25.52 12.26
N ALA A 321 -18.22 -26.69 11.71
CA ALA A 321 -17.17 -26.86 10.69
C ALA A 321 -17.48 -26.08 9.40
N ALA A 322 -18.74 -26.04 8.98
CA ALA A 322 -19.18 -25.24 7.83
C ALA A 322 -18.96 -23.74 8.05
N VAL A 323 -19.28 -23.21 9.24
CA VAL A 323 -18.99 -21.81 9.62
C VAL A 323 -17.50 -21.52 9.56
N ALA A 324 -16.66 -22.41 10.12
CA ALA A 324 -15.21 -22.25 10.08
C ALA A 324 -14.65 -22.28 8.65
N THR A 325 -15.22 -23.10 7.77
CA THR A 325 -14.83 -23.17 6.36
C THR A 325 -15.27 -21.93 5.59
N ALA A 326 -16.54 -21.50 5.73
CA ALA A 326 -17.05 -20.28 5.11
C ALA A 326 -16.31 -19.03 5.61
N GLY A 327 -15.99 -18.98 6.91
CA GLY A 327 -15.24 -17.87 7.51
C GLY A 327 -13.84 -17.71 6.93
N ARG A 328 -13.16 -18.81 6.57
CA ARG A 328 -11.84 -18.73 5.92
C ARG A 328 -11.88 -18.17 4.50
N ALA A 329 -13.02 -18.24 3.82
CA ALA A 329 -13.20 -17.69 2.48
C ALA A 329 -13.47 -16.18 2.50
N VAL A 330 -13.95 -15.63 3.62
CA VAL A 330 -14.14 -14.20 3.79
C VAL A 330 -12.78 -13.56 4.04
N ARG A 331 -12.43 -12.58 3.21
CA ARG A 331 -11.22 -11.77 3.43
C ARG A 331 -11.41 -10.89 4.66
N ASP A 332 -10.37 -10.82 5.46
CA ASP A 332 -10.30 -9.93 6.62
C ASP A 332 -9.85 -8.51 6.18
N ASP A 333 -10.41 -8.05 5.05
CA ASP A 333 -10.20 -6.70 4.55
C ASP A 333 -11.09 -5.77 5.38
N ASP A 334 -10.68 -5.55 6.61
CA ASP A 334 -11.39 -4.78 7.59
C ASP A 334 -11.61 -3.33 7.12
N ARG A 335 -12.85 -2.92 7.04
CA ARG A 335 -13.20 -1.51 6.80
C ARG A 335 -13.06 -0.72 8.09
N ILE A 336 -12.45 0.45 7.99
CA ILE A 336 -12.40 1.41 9.09
C ILE A 336 -13.81 1.99 9.26
N VAL A 337 -14.47 1.68 10.37
CA VAL A 337 -15.74 2.31 10.75
C VAL A 337 -15.43 3.34 11.82
N VAL A 338 -15.30 4.61 11.42
CA VAL A 338 -14.82 5.66 12.33
C VAL A 338 -15.95 6.61 12.65
N ASP A 339 -16.15 6.81 13.95
CA ASP A 339 -16.82 7.98 14.51
C ASP A 339 -15.71 8.92 15.03
N LEU A 340 -15.36 9.92 14.20
CA LEU A 340 -14.34 10.91 14.54
C LEU A 340 -14.92 12.00 15.42
N PRO A 341 -14.18 12.50 16.42
CA PRO A 341 -14.61 13.66 17.17
C PRO A 341 -14.77 14.87 16.22
N ASP A 342 -15.88 15.60 16.39
CA ASP A 342 -16.18 16.77 15.58
C ASP A 342 -15.23 17.92 15.96
N PRO A 343 -14.44 18.47 15.03
CA PRO A 343 -13.53 19.57 15.30
C PRO A 343 -14.21 20.93 15.51
N ASP A 344 -15.54 21.02 15.28
CA ASP A 344 -16.33 22.23 15.36
C ASP A 344 -15.77 23.37 14.52
N VAL A 345 -15.83 23.21 13.19
CA VAL A 345 -15.32 24.19 12.22
C VAL A 345 -16.47 24.81 11.43
N PRO A 346 -16.99 25.99 11.85
CA PRO A 346 -17.99 26.72 11.09
C PRO A 346 -17.50 27.15 9.71
N ALA A 347 -18.39 27.27 8.73
CA ALA A 347 -18.05 27.60 7.34
C ALA A 347 -17.20 28.89 7.18
N GLY A 348 -17.42 29.88 8.05
CA GLY A 348 -16.66 31.14 8.03
C GLY A 348 -15.36 31.14 8.84
N ARG A 349 -15.02 30.04 9.52
CA ARG A 349 -13.80 29.97 10.34
C ARG A 349 -12.55 29.95 9.45
N ARG A 350 -11.72 30.99 9.52
CA ARG A 350 -10.44 31.01 8.82
C ARG A 350 -9.44 30.14 9.57
N LEU A 351 -8.82 29.19 8.87
CA LEU A 351 -7.89 28.21 9.43
C LEU A 351 -6.44 28.55 9.09
N ALA A 352 -6.20 29.00 7.85
CA ALA A 352 -4.87 29.38 7.38
C ALA A 352 -4.96 30.39 6.23
N VAL A 353 -3.84 31.08 5.96
CA VAL A 353 -3.64 31.92 4.78
C VAL A 353 -2.37 31.48 4.09
N LEU A 354 -2.44 31.22 2.80
CA LEU A 354 -1.30 30.93 1.94
C LEU A 354 -1.02 32.15 1.08
N ARG A 355 0.25 32.52 0.93
CA ARG A 355 0.68 33.67 0.11
C ARG A 355 1.69 33.20 -0.92
N GLY A 356 1.37 33.39 -2.17
CA GLY A 356 2.31 33.21 -3.28
C GLY A 356 3.29 34.39 -3.39
N THR A 357 4.39 34.15 -4.08
CA THR A 357 5.37 35.21 -4.43
C THR A 357 4.80 36.26 -5.38
N ASP A 358 3.71 35.92 -6.08
CA ASP A 358 2.93 36.84 -6.92
C ASP A 358 1.99 37.77 -6.15
N GLY A 359 2.04 37.73 -4.80
CA GLY A 359 1.20 38.53 -3.91
C GLY A 359 -0.24 38.02 -3.75
N ARG A 360 -0.62 36.92 -4.38
CA ARG A 360 -1.94 36.34 -4.21
C ARG A 360 -2.05 35.67 -2.85
N GLU A 361 -3.20 35.85 -2.22
CA GLU A 361 -3.54 35.23 -0.95
C GLU A 361 -4.69 34.22 -1.17
N THR A 362 -4.51 33.01 -0.69
CA THR A 362 -5.56 31.99 -0.61
C THR A 362 -5.90 31.74 0.84
N VAL A 363 -7.16 31.96 1.21
CA VAL A 363 -7.64 31.74 2.57
C VAL A 363 -8.30 30.38 2.67
N LEU A 364 -7.80 29.52 3.55
CA LEU A 364 -8.45 28.26 3.90
C LEU A 364 -9.49 28.55 4.99
N ALA A 365 -10.77 28.41 4.65
CA ALA A 365 -11.87 28.73 5.57
C ALA A 365 -12.92 27.60 5.59
N GLY A 366 -13.43 27.30 6.78
CA GLY A 366 -14.42 26.24 6.99
C GLY A 366 -13.87 24.83 6.76
N PRO A 367 -14.73 23.83 6.54
CA PRO A 367 -14.33 22.44 6.27
C PRO A 367 -13.85 22.25 4.81
N VAL A 368 -12.99 23.18 4.34
CA VAL A 368 -12.41 23.16 2.99
C VAL A 368 -11.45 22.00 2.83
N ARG A 369 -11.40 21.41 1.63
CA ARG A 369 -10.47 20.32 1.29
C ARG A 369 -9.61 20.73 0.11
N VAL A 370 -8.34 20.99 0.36
CA VAL A 370 -7.41 21.55 -0.63
C VAL A 370 -6.25 20.61 -0.89
N ALA A 371 -6.00 20.33 -2.17
CA ALA A 371 -4.75 19.72 -2.59
C ALA A 371 -3.72 20.79 -2.91
N LEU A 372 -2.46 20.59 -2.50
CA LEU A 372 -1.32 21.37 -2.94
C LEU A 372 -0.45 20.49 -3.84
N THR A 373 -0.40 20.84 -5.12
CA THR A 373 0.36 20.14 -6.16
C THR A 373 1.55 20.97 -6.66
N GLY A 374 2.43 20.38 -7.44
CA GLY A 374 3.59 21.06 -8.03
C GLY A 374 4.82 20.16 -8.11
N PRO A 375 5.86 20.53 -8.85
CA PRO A 375 7.08 19.74 -9.02
C PRO A 375 7.77 19.40 -7.70
N ASN A 376 8.61 18.35 -7.71
CA ASN A 376 9.43 18.04 -6.55
C ASN A 376 10.46 19.14 -6.29
N GLY A 377 10.77 19.39 -5.00
CA GLY A 377 11.75 20.42 -4.60
C GLY A 377 11.24 21.87 -4.64
N VAL A 378 10.00 22.14 -5.05
CA VAL A 378 9.46 23.51 -5.16
C VAL A 378 9.15 24.15 -3.80
N GLY A 379 9.23 23.39 -2.70
CA GLY A 379 9.00 23.89 -1.34
C GLY A 379 7.62 23.58 -0.76
N LYS A 380 6.89 22.57 -1.28
CA LYS A 380 5.59 22.15 -0.74
C LYS A 380 5.67 21.80 0.75
N THR A 381 6.58 20.89 1.12
CA THR A 381 6.80 20.49 2.52
C THR A 381 7.15 21.67 3.42
N THR A 382 8.02 22.59 2.96
CA THR A 382 8.38 23.80 3.71
C THR A 382 7.15 24.70 3.97
N LEU A 383 6.25 24.80 2.98
CA LEU A 383 4.99 25.53 3.15
C LEU A 383 4.06 24.87 4.18
N LEU A 384 4.00 23.53 4.20
CA LEU A 384 3.24 22.79 5.21
C LEU A 384 3.85 22.92 6.62
N GLU A 385 5.17 22.88 6.74
CA GLU A 385 5.88 23.03 8.02
C GLU A 385 5.59 24.39 8.68
N GLN A 386 5.42 25.46 7.90
CA GLN A 386 4.99 26.75 8.41
C GLN A 386 3.59 26.72 9.03
N LEU A 387 2.67 25.92 8.47
CA LEU A 387 1.33 25.74 9.04
C LEU A 387 1.37 24.96 10.37
N VAL A 388 2.33 24.07 10.51
CA VAL A 388 2.47 23.22 11.70
C VAL A 388 3.22 23.94 12.83
N GLY A 389 4.03 24.93 12.49
CA GLY A 389 4.85 25.69 13.44
C GLY A 389 6.18 25.00 13.78
N ALA A 390 6.61 24.04 13.00
CA ALA A 390 7.89 23.35 13.15
C ALA A 390 9.08 24.17 12.62
N GLY A 391 9.11 25.47 12.85
CA GLY A 391 10.17 26.35 12.37
C GLY A 391 9.87 27.85 12.46
N ALA A 392 8.83 28.25 13.19
CA ALA A 392 8.44 29.64 13.22
C ALA A 392 9.05 30.41 14.40
N PRO A 393 9.59 31.60 14.18
CA PRO A 393 9.62 32.65 15.21
C PRO A 393 8.18 33.04 15.57
N GLY A 394 7.96 33.44 16.82
CA GLY A 394 6.68 33.68 17.48
C GLY A 394 5.66 34.59 16.75
N PRO A 395 4.51 34.88 17.39
CA PRO A 395 3.29 35.41 16.76
C PRO A 395 3.36 36.81 16.15
N ASP A 396 4.51 37.47 16.11
CA ASP A 396 4.65 38.89 15.77
C ASP A 396 5.22 39.18 14.37
N VAL A 397 5.31 38.21 13.45
CA VAL A 397 5.73 38.50 12.07
C VAL A 397 4.53 38.71 11.16
N VAL A 398 3.87 39.83 11.34
CA VAL A 398 2.95 40.42 10.35
C VAL A 398 3.83 41.11 9.28
N GLY A 399 3.89 40.52 8.08
CA GLY A 399 4.22 41.31 6.89
C GLY A 399 5.56 41.10 6.19
N SER A 400 6.21 39.92 6.27
CA SER A 400 7.29 39.63 5.33
C SER A 400 7.03 38.37 4.55
N VAL A 401 6.96 38.47 3.22
CA VAL A 401 7.21 37.36 2.31
C VAL A 401 8.55 36.78 2.73
N GLY A 402 8.58 35.52 3.21
CA GLY A 402 9.77 34.95 3.82
C GLY A 402 10.94 34.92 2.84
N ALA A 403 11.91 35.80 3.03
CA ALA A 403 13.21 35.65 2.40
C ALA A 403 13.91 34.48 3.12
N GLY A 404 14.15 33.38 2.41
CA GLY A 404 15.02 32.33 2.90
C GLY A 404 16.42 32.88 3.18
N SER A 405 17.22 32.17 3.97
CA SER A 405 18.62 32.54 4.28
C SER A 405 19.49 32.75 3.03
N ASP A 406 18.97 32.42 1.86
CA ASP A 406 19.59 32.52 0.53
C ASP A 406 19.05 33.71 -0.30
N GLY A 407 18.21 34.59 0.28
CA GLY A 407 17.66 35.78 -0.39
C GLY A 407 16.59 35.48 -1.45
N VAL A 408 16.13 34.23 -1.56
CA VAL A 408 15.09 33.82 -2.51
C VAL A 408 13.70 34.03 -1.89
N THR A 409 12.85 34.78 -2.57
CA THR A 409 11.45 34.97 -2.19
C THR A 409 10.70 33.64 -2.37
N ARG A 410 10.06 33.15 -1.31
CA ARG A 410 9.32 31.87 -1.32
C ARG A 410 7.87 32.10 -0.92
N ALA A 411 6.97 31.22 -1.35
CA ALA A 411 5.61 31.17 -0.84
C ALA A 411 5.61 31.00 0.68
N SER A 412 4.65 31.60 1.34
CA SER A 412 4.52 31.54 2.80
C SER A 412 3.13 31.10 3.22
N ALA A 413 3.05 30.52 4.42
CA ALA A 413 1.80 30.11 5.03
C ALA A 413 1.70 30.62 6.46
N GLN A 414 0.51 31.08 6.84
CA GLN A 414 0.20 31.53 8.19
C GLN A 414 -0.96 30.73 8.75
N ARG A 415 -0.76 30.03 9.87
CA ARG A 415 -1.85 29.38 10.59
C ARG A 415 -2.69 30.39 11.36
N LEU A 416 -3.99 30.17 11.40
CA LEU A 416 -4.96 30.98 12.15
C LEU A 416 -5.72 30.15 13.20
N THR A 417 -5.28 28.91 13.43
CA THR A 417 -5.80 28.00 14.47
C THR A 417 -4.63 27.27 15.13
N ASP A 418 -4.72 27.03 16.44
CA ASP A 418 -3.71 26.24 17.17
C ASP A 418 -4.00 24.73 17.10
N ARG A 419 -5.18 24.34 16.63
CA ARG A 419 -5.60 22.95 16.51
C ARG A 419 -5.29 22.41 15.11
N VAL A 420 -4.00 22.19 14.84
CA VAL A 420 -3.49 21.63 13.58
C VAL A 420 -3.00 20.21 13.83
N GLY A 421 -3.52 19.24 13.07
CA GLY A 421 -3.01 17.89 13.01
C GLY A 421 -2.08 17.74 11.81
N TYR A 422 -0.91 17.14 11.98
CA TYR A 422 0.07 16.96 10.92
C TYR A 422 0.49 15.50 10.77
N LEU A 423 0.39 15.00 9.55
CA LEU A 423 0.94 13.71 9.16
C LEU A 423 2.08 13.96 8.17
N PRO A 424 3.35 13.85 8.62
CA PRO A 424 4.52 14.09 7.78
C PRO A 424 4.74 12.93 6.81
N GLN A 425 5.46 13.19 5.73
CA GLN A 425 5.87 12.19 4.75
C GLN A 425 6.69 11.05 5.37
N ARG A 426 7.54 11.35 6.37
CA ARG A 426 8.30 10.37 7.15
C ARG A 426 7.73 10.27 8.56
N LEU A 427 7.48 9.06 9.02
CA LEU A 427 6.93 8.80 10.34
C LEU A 427 8.02 8.68 11.42
N ASP A 428 9.06 9.51 11.30
CA ASP A 428 10.22 9.48 12.20
C ASP A 428 9.92 10.10 13.58
N GLY A 429 8.78 10.79 13.71
CA GLY A 429 8.33 11.43 14.95
C GLY A 429 7.66 10.49 15.95
N LEU A 430 7.43 9.22 15.61
CA LEU A 430 6.87 8.23 16.53
C LEU A 430 7.96 7.74 17.51
N ASP A 431 7.60 7.60 18.79
CA ASP A 431 8.50 7.04 19.79
C ASP A 431 8.58 5.52 19.67
N ASP A 432 9.68 5.03 19.13
CA ASP A 432 9.92 3.60 18.92
C ASP A 432 9.89 2.76 20.20
N ALA A 433 10.14 3.35 21.36
CA ALA A 433 10.14 2.66 22.66
C ALA A 433 8.76 2.64 23.31
N ALA A 434 7.89 3.59 22.96
CA ALA A 434 6.53 3.67 23.49
C ALA A 434 5.66 2.52 22.99
N THR A 435 4.62 2.16 23.76
CA THR A 435 3.55 1.29 23.26
C THR A 435 2.66 2.08 22.28
N VAL A 436 1.94 1.37 21.40
CA VAL A 436 0.97 2.01 20.51
C VAL A 436 -0.05 2.85 21.29
N LEU A 437 -0.53 2.34 22.42
CA LEU A 437 -1.47 3.07 23.28
C LEU A 437 -0.86 4.36 23.83
N ASP A 438 0.36 4.30 24.33
CA ASP A 438 1.04 5.47 24.91
C ASP A 438 1.33 6.51 23.84
N GLU A 439 1.73 6.06 22.63
CA GLU A 439 1.96 6.92 21.50
C GLU A 439 0.71 7.73 21.13
N VAL A 440 -0.43 7.05 20.94
CA VAL A 440 -1.69 7.73 20.57
C VAL A 440 -2.22 8.57 21.73
N ARG A 441 -1.99 8.15 22.99
CA ARG A 441 -2.39 8.90 24.19
C ARG A 441 -1.69 10.26 24.31
N ARG A 442 -0.49 10.42 23.74
CA ARG A 442 0.19 11.75 23.72
C ARG A 442 -0.66 12.81 23.02
N GLY A 443 -1.37 12.45 21.95
CA GLY A 443 -2.29 13.34 21.24
C GLY A 443 -3.66 13.48 21.91
N ALA A 444 -4.03 12.59 22.83
CA ALA A 444 -5.34 12.56 23.50
C ALA A 444 -5.21 12.27 25.01
N PRO A 445 -4.53 13.14 25.78
CA PRO A 445 -4.17 12.87 27.17
C PRO A 445 -5.39 12.76 28.10
N HIS A 446 -6.51 13.37 27.77
CA HIS A 446 -7.73 13.38 28.59
C HIS A 446 -8.68 12.21 28.30
N VAL A 447 -8.44 11.45 27.21
CA VAL A 447 -9.27 10.30 26.85
C VAL A 447 -8.90 9.10 27.73
N PRO A 448 -9.87 8.45 28.41
CA PRO A 448 -9.59 7.25 29.21
C PRO A 448 -8.97 6.12 28.37
N PRO A 449 -7.99 5.35 28.92
CA PRO A 449 -7.31 4.28 28.16
C PRO A 449 -8.25 3.24 27.55
N GLY A 450 -9.34 2.88 28.24
CA GLY A 450 -10.34 1.93 27.74
C GLY A 450 -11.09 2.46 26.52
N GLU A 451 -11.42 3.75 26.50
CA GLU A 451 -12.05 4.40 25.36
C GLU A 451 -11.07 4.51 24.19
N LEU A 452 -9.82 4.87 24.47
CA LEU A 452 -8.78 4.96 23.45
C LEU A 452 -8.52 3.59 22.80
N ARG A 453 -8.51 2.49 23.56
CA ARG A 453 -8.44 1.13 23.01
C ARG A 453 -9.63 0.81 22.09
N ASN A 454 -10.83 1.23 22.45
CA ASN A 454 -12.03 1.06 21.62
C ASN A 454 -11.93 1.86 20.32
N ARG A 455 -11.41 3.09 20.39
CA ARG A 455 -11.18 3.93 19.21
C ARG A 455 -10.08 3.32 18.31
N LEU A 456 -8.96 2.87 18.88
CA LEU A 456 -7.88 2.17 18.16
C LEU A 456 -8.38 0.91 17.44
N ALA A 457 -9.28 0.14 18.07
CA ALA A 457 -9.87 -1.04 17.45
C ALA A 457 -10.66 -0.73 16.18
N ARG A 458 -11.25 0.47 16.07
CA ARG A 458 -11.95 0.94 14.86
C ARG A 458 -10.97 1.27 13.72
N PHE A 459 -9.71 1.62 14.06
CA PHE A 459 -8.61 1.80 13.12
C PHE A 459 -7.79 0.52 12.90
N LEU A 460 -8.38 -0.63 13.22
CA LEU A 460 -7.78 -1.96 13.02
C LEU A 460 -6.52 -2.22 13.86
N VAL A 461 -6.33 -1.45 14.92
CA VAL A 461 -5.29 -1.73 15.94
C VAL A 461 -5.97 -2.40 17.12
N ARG A 462 -5.94 -3.74 17.16
CA ARG A 462 -6.76 -4.56 18.06
C ARG A 462 -5.94 -5.47 18.98
N GLY A 463 -6.53 -5.84 20.09
CA GLY A 463 -5.96 -6.85 21.02
C GLY A 463 -4.56 -6.47 21.48
N ASP A 464 -3.65 -7.43 21.44
CA ASP A 464 -2.28 -7.28 21.91
C ASP A 464 -1.43 -6.28 21.10
N GLN A 465 -1.87 -5.91 19.88
CA GLN A 465 -1.18 -4.91 19.06
C GLN A 465 -1.11 -3.55 19.75
N VAL A 466 -2.09 -3.22 20.59
CA VAL A 466 -2.18 -1.94 21.31
C VAL A 466 -1.05 -1.78 22.33
N ASP A 467 -0.57 -2.88 22.87
CA ASP A 467 0.49 -2.92 23.90
C ASP A 467 1.88 -3.20 23.30
N ARG A 468 1.98 -3.41 21.97
CA ARG A 468 3.27 -3.62 21.29
C ARG A 468 4.08 -2.33 21.20
N PRO A 469 5.42 -2.38 21.33
CA PRO A 469 6.30 -1.25 21.07
C PRO A 469 6.22 -0.82 19.60
N VAL A 470 6.20 0.49 19.33
CA VAL A 470 6.07 1.07 17.98
C VAL A 470 7.17 0.56 17.04
N ARG A 471 8.41 0.32 17.52
CA ARG A 471 9.50 -0.23 16.70
C ARG A 471 9.22 -1.61 16.10
N THR A 472 8.26 -2.37 16.67
CA THR A 472 7.92 -3.72 16.16
C THR A 472 6.86 -3.71 15.07
N LEU A 473 6.32 -2.54 14.75
CA LEU A 473 5.27 -2.37 13.77
C LEU A 473 5.82 -2.35 12.36
N SER A 474 5.08 -2.94 11.42
CA SER A 474 5.29 -2.74 9.99
C SER A 474 5.03 -1.29 9.57
N GLY A 475 5.52 -0.88 8.40
CA GLY A 475 5.29 0.48 7.89
C GLY A 475 3.81 0.88 7.83
N GLY A 476 2.94 -0.03 7.37
CA GLY A 476 1.49 0.21 7.33
C GLY A 476 0.83 0.29 8.72
N GLU A 477 1.32 -0.51 9.70
CA GLU A 477 0.84 -0.41 11.09
C GLU A 477 1.31 0.90 11.74
N ARG A 478 2.56 1.33 11.52
CA ARG A 478 3.09 2.63 11.97
C ARG A 478 2.27 3.79 11.39
N PHE A 479 1.94 3.71 10.11
CA PHE A 479 1.09 4.71 9.46
C PHE A 479 -0.29 4.78 10.12
N ARG A 480 -0.95 3.65 10.37
CA ARG A 480 -2.25 3.62 11.05
C ARG A 480 -2.18 4.22 12.45
N VAL A 481 -1.11 3.95 13.19
CA VAL A 481 -0.90 4.55 14.52
C VAL A 481 -0.74 6.06 14.44
N ALA A 482 0.10 6.56 13.52
CA ALA A 482 0.30 7.99 13.28
C ALA A 482 -1.01 8.68 12.87
N LEU A 483 -1.71 8.13 11.89
CA LEU A 483 -3.01 8.63 11.43
C LEU A 483 -4.04 8.67 12.57
N THR A 484 -4.11 7.60 13.36
CA THR A 484 -5.02 7.51 14.51
C THR A 484 -4.67 8.57 15.56
N GLY A 485 -3.39 8.77 15.86
CA GLY A 485 -2.95 9.80 16.79
C GLY A 485 -3.38 11.20 16.38
N VAL A 486 -3.33 11.50 15.08
CA VAL A 486 -3.73 12.81 14.55
C VAL A 486 -5.26 12.96 14.49
N LEU A 487 -5.99 11.93 14.06
CA LEU A 487 -7.45 11.99 13.90
C LEU A 487 -8.22 11.90 15.23
N LEU A 488 -7.65 11.25 16.24
CA LEU A 488 -8.25 11.10 17.57
C LEU A 488 -7.69 12.09 18.60
N ALA A 489 -6.93 13.09 18.15
CA ALA A 489 -6.39 14.12 19.04
C ALA A 489 -7.48 14.79 19.87
N ASP A 490 -7.14 15.16 21.12
CA ASP A 490 -8.03 15.85 22.05
C ASP A 490 -7.32 17.10 22.62
N PRO A 491 -7.75 18.32 22.20
CA PRO A 491 -8.93 18.63 21.35
C PRO A 491 -8.73 18.25 19.89
N PRO A 492 -9.82 17.93 19.14
CA PRO A 492 -9.76 17.52 17.74
C PRO A 492 -9.13 18.59 16.85
N ALA A 493 -8.31 18.18 15.88
CA ALA A 493 -7.69 19.10 14.92
C ALA A 493 -8.74 19.80 14.06
N GLN A 494 -8.64 21.13 13.93
CA GLN A 494 -9.49 21.94 13.03
C GLN A 494 -8.96 21.97 11.60
N LEU A 495 -7.64 21.90 11.44
CA LEU A 495 -6.96 21.77 10.16
C LEU A 495 -6.09 20.51 10.19
N LEU A 496 -6.32 19.60 9.27
CA LEU A 496 -5.50 18.43 9.05
C LEU A 496 -4.58 18.69 7.87
N VAL A 497 -3.28 18.50 8.07
CA VAL A 497 -2.25 18.70 7.06
C VAL A 497 -1.57 17.34 6.80
N LEU A 498 -1.60 16.88 5.54
CA LEU A 498 -1.02 15.60 5.13
C LEU A 498 0.04 15.84 4.05
N ASP A 499 1.24 15.34 4.27
CA ASP A 499 2.35 15.44 3.32
C ASP A 499 2.65 14.08 2.70
N GLU A 500 2.30 13.91 1.42
CA GLU A 500 2.45 12.66 0.65
C GLU A 500 1.98 11.41 1.41
N PRO A 501 0.74 11.38 1.93
CA PRO A 501 0.28 10.35 2.85
C PRO A 501 0.14 8.97 2.20
N THR A 502 0.10 8.89 0.86
CA THR A 502 -0.01 7.62 0.11
C THR A 502 1.35 6.98 -0.17
N ASN A 503 2.46 7.71 0.03
CA ASN A 503 3.78 7.16 -0.18
C ASN A 503 4.05 5.96 0.76
N ASN A 504 4.49 4.85 0.18
CA ASN A 504 4.76 3.59 0.89
C ASN A 504 3.53 2.91 1.54
N LEU A 505 2.31 3.37 1.24
CA LEU A 505 1.09 2.65 1.61
C LEU A 505 0.74 1.61 0.54
N ASP A 506 0.24 0.46 0.98
CA ASP A 506 -0.43 -0.46 0.07
C ASP A 506 -1.84 0.02 -0.28
N LEU A 507 -2.42 -0.56 -1.31
CA LEU A 507 -3.74 -0.18 -1.81
C LEU A 507 -4.82 -0.27 -0.73
N ALA A 508 -4.77 -1.30 0.13
CA ALA A 508 -5.71 -1.46 1.23
C ALA A 508 -5.56 -0.35 2.29
N SER A 509 -4.32 0.01 2.65
CA SER A 509 -4.05 1.12 3.58
C SER A 509 -4.45 2.47 2.99
N THR A 510 -4.27 2.66 1.68
CA THR A 510 -4.74 3.86 0.97
C THR A 510 -6.28 3.94 0.99
N ASP A 511 -6.99 2.83 0.79
CA ASP A 511 -8.44 2.79 0.87
C ASP A 511 -8.94 3.10 2.30
N GLN A 512 -8.24 2.59 3.30
CA GLN A 512 -8.53 2.90 4.70
C GLN A 512 -8.33 4.40 5.02
N LEU A 513 -7.26 5.01 4.48
CA LEU A 513 -7.01 6.44 4.61
C LEU A 513 -8.15 7.27 3.96
N VAL A 514 -8.52 6.96 2.71
CA VAL A 514 -9.64 7.61 2.02
C VAL A 514 -10.92 7.52 2.86
N GLN A 515 -11.21 6.33 3.37
CA GLN A 515 -12.39 6.10 4.21
C GLN A 515 -12.33 6.92 5.51
N ALA A 516 -11.20 6.96 6.21
CA ALA A 516 -11.03 7.76 7.41
C ALA A 516 -11.22 9.25 7.13
N LEU A 517 -10.62 9.76 6.04
CA LEU A 517 -10.75 11.15 5.64
C LEU A 517 -12.18 11.53 5.21
N SER A 518 -12.98 10.58 4.71
CA SER A 518 -14.40 10.85 4.35
C SER A 518 -15.26 11.22 5.55
N PHE A 519 -14.90 10.75 6.75
CA PHE A 519 -15.60 11.08 8.00
C PHE A 519 -15.07 12.34 8.70
N TYR A 520 -13.91 12.84 8.30
CA TYR A 520 -13.33 14.05 8.91
C TYR A 520 -14.08 15.31 8.47
N ARG A 521 -14.49 16.13 9.44
CA ARG A 521 -15.36 17.32 9.23
C ARG A 521 -14.62 18.65 9.36
N GLY A 522 -13.30 18.63 9.56
CA GLY A 522 -12.46 19.83 9.59
C GLY A 522 -11.93 20.24 8.23
N GLY A 523 -11.09 21.27 8.21
CA GLY A 523 -10.30 21.66 7.04
C GLY A 523 -9.21 20.66 6.75
N LEU A 524 -9.00 20.30 5.48
CA LEU A 524 -7.98 19.36 5.02
C LEU A 524 -7.07 20.02 4.00
N MET A 525 -5.76 19.94 4.22
CA MET A 525 -4.75 20.30 3.24
C MET A 525 -3.86 19.09 2.97
N VAL A 526 -3.75 18.70 1.70
CA VAL A 526 -3.02 17.49 1.31
C VAL A 526 -2.02 17.83 0.21
N VAL A 527 -0.77 17.43 0.39
CA VAL A 527 0.20 17.31 -0.69
C VAL A 527 0.18 15.86 -1.16
N SER A 528 -0.11 15.63 -2.44
CA SER A 528 0.00 14.31 -3.05
C SER A 528 0.17 14.41 -4.57
N HIS A 529 0.87 13.44 -5.12
CA HIS A 529 1.00 13.21 -6.56
C HIS A 529 0.08 12.08 -7.06
N ASP A 530 -0.66 11.44 -6.17
CA ASP A 530 -1.60 10.37 -6.48
C ASP A 530 -2.97 10.94 -6.84
N ARG A 531 -3.25 11.07 -8.15
CA ARG A 531 -4.54 11.58 -8.66
C ARG A 531 -5.71 10.71 -8.23
N GLY A 532 -5.57 9.40 -8.29
CA GLY A 532 -6.61 8.46 -7.87
C GLY A 532 -6.99 8.61 -6.39
N PHE A 533 -6.03 8.92 -5.53
CA PHE A 533 -6.29 9.27 -4.12
C PHE A 533 -6.98 10.63 -3.99
N LEU A 534 -6.44 11.67 -4.68
CA LEU A 534 -6.98 13.04 -4.60
C LEU A 534 -8.44 13.12 -5.07
N ASP A 535 -8.84 12.36 -6.09
CA ASP A 535 -10.22 12.34 -6.60
C ASP A 535 -11.20 11.70 -5.62
N ARG A 536 -10.71 10.80 -4.77
CA ARG A 536 -11.54 10.04 -3.82
C ARG A 536 -11.77 10.74 -2.48
N ILE A 537 -10.94 11.73 -2.12
CA ILE A 537 -11.04 12.43 -0.82
C ILE A 537 -11.99 13.64 -0.84
N GLY A 538 -12.66 13.91 -1.96
CA GLY A 538 -13.67 14.97 -2.08
C GLY A 538 -13.09 16.38 -1.97
N LEU A 539 -12.04 16.69 -2.73
CA LEU A 539 -11.41 18.01 -2.76
C LEU A 539 -12.39 19.09 -3.22
N THR A 540 -12.27 20.27 -2.60
CA THR A 540 -13.01 21.49 -2.97
C THR A 540 -12.19 22.45 -3.81
N ALA A 541 -10.86 22.39 -3.73
CA ALA A 541 -9.94 23.21 -4.52
C ALA A 541 -8.60 22.48 -4.71
N GLU A 542 -7.88 22.85 -5.76
CA GLU A 542 -6.52 22.43 -6.02
C GLU A 542 -5.65 23.67 -6.25
N LEU A 543 -4.51 23.73 -5.56
CA LEU A 543 -3.53 24.80 -5.66
C LEU A 543 -2.24 24.23 -6.24
N ALA A 544 -1.72 24.82 -7.29
CA ALA A 544 -0.41 24.48 -7.84
C ALA A 544 0.65 25.46 -7.35
N LEU A 545 1.72 24.95 -6.76
CA LEU A 545 2.92 25.70 -6.37
C LEU A 545 3.95 25.59 -7.51
N GLY A 546 4.19 26.71 -8.18
CA GLY A 546 5.15 26.81 -9.30
C GLY A 546 6.59 26.99 -8.83
N THR A 547 7.56 26.78 -9.77
CA THR A 547 9.02 26.95 -9.57
C THR A 547 9.35 28.40 -9.25
N GLY A 548 8.86 29.24 -8.78
CA GLY A 548 9.11 30.63 -8.36
C GLY A 548 8.29 30.97 -7.13
N GLY A 549 7.57 29.99 -6.56
CA GLY A 549 6.73 30.19 -5.39
C GLY A 549 5.38 30.85 -5.68
N ALA A 550 4.96 30.97 -6.93
CA ALA A 550 3.61 31.42 -7.30
C ALA A 550 2.59 30.33 -6.95
N LEU A 551 1.45 30.75 -6.37
CA LEU A 551 0.31 29.89 -6.07
C LEU A 551 -0.81 30.16 -7.07
N THR A 552 -1.18 29.13 -7.84
CA THR A 552 -2.27 29.23 -8.81
C THR A 552 -3.36 28.21 -8.49
N GLU A 553 -4.61 28.65 -8.54
CA GLU A 553 -5.75 27.75 -8.43
C GLU A 553 -5.94 27.01 -9.75
N VAL A 554 -6.02 25.69 -9.68
CA VAL A 554 -6.25 24.81 -10.83
C VAL A 554 -7.74 24.60 -10.98
N ALA A 555 -8.31 24.90 -12.14
CA ALA A 555 -9.70 24.62 -12.43
C ALA A 555 -9.90 23.09 -12.50
N ARG A 556 -10.87 22.57 -11.77
CA ARG A 556 -11.27 21.16 -11.75
C ARG A 556 -12.41 20.88 -12.72
#